data_a8adc7bc9ddcf4954ab7b1e25648bc9c
#
_entry.id   a8adc7bc9ddcf4954ab7b1e25648bc9c
#
_cell.length_a   1.000
_cell.length_b   1.000
_cell.length_c   1.000
_cell.angle_alpha   90.00
_cell.angle_beta   90.00
_cell.angle_gamma   90.00
#
_symmetry.space_group_name_H-M   'P 1'
#
loop_
_entity.id
_entity.type
_entity.pdbx_description
1 polymer ?
#
loop_
_entity_poly.entity_id
_entity_poly.type
_entity_poly.pdbx_seq_one_letter_code
_entity_poly.pdbx_strand_id
1 'polypeptide(L)'
;MTDAPGAAPRDTHAPQREDAGSGRVLTMSTIGFTVMFAVWMMFGILQKPIRAELGLSEEQYSWILAAAILNGSMWRLPAGIITDRVGGRKLMVFLLAASAVPTYFVSQAHSYPALLVLAFLVGFAGNSFSVGTAWNSAWFSRGRQGFALGIFGAGNVGASVTKFIGPPLIAATSGATYFGVIQGGWRLVPVIYAVLLVALAVATLLGTPAQDRNPGKGKPLSAMLAPLREVRVWRFSLYYVAVFGAYVALSSTLPGYYSDTYDVSLATAGLLTATFIFPASLLRPVGGAAADRYGARRVMYATFALMLVTTGILMMPNGHIVIAHNDGTQTQHLAYSLGLVPFVVLVFLLGCSMGIGKAAVYKHIPEYFPDNVGSVGGLVGTLGGLGGFFLPPLFAYTKAWSGFPTSTFFVLFLLTLVCAAWMQITILRMHEKHAPQLSRDIDDSRLSPTATPDPAASTHDTTGARA
;
A
#
# COMPACT_ATOMS: atom_id res chain seq x y z
N MET A 1 -64.46 -17.92 10.30
CA MET A 1 -63.07 -17.92 10.78
C MET A 1 -62.28 -17.21 9.70
N THR A 2 -61.98 -15.96 9.95
CA THR A 2 -61.38 -15.02 9.00
C THR A 2 -59.86 -14.98 9.24
N ASP A 3 -59.12 -15.41 8.22
CA ASP A 3 -57.66 -15.31 8.19
C ASP A 3 -57.26 -13.83 8.16
N ALA A 4 -56.39 -13.42 9.06
CA ALA A 4 -55.77 -12.10 9.10
C ALA A 4 -54.64 -12.06 8.06
N PRO A 5 -54.44 -10.94 7.29
CA PRO A 5 -53.41 -10.83 6.31
C PRO A 5 -52.03 -10.67 6.97
N GLY A 6 -51.07 -11.44 6.46
CA GLY A 6 -49.69 -11.46 6.94
C GLY A 6 -49.03 -10.10 6.95
N ALA A 7 -48.39 -9.79 8.06
CA ALA A 7 -47.55 -8.60 8.23
C ALA A 7 -46.37 -8.64 7.22
N ALA A 8 -46.27 -7.62 6.38
CA ALA A 8 -45.16 -7.40 5.52
C ALA A 8 -43.82 -7.34 6.30
N PRO A 9 -42.70 -7.84 5.77
CA PRO A 9 -41.40 -7.73 6.42
C PRO A 9 -41.07 -6.27 6.66
N ARG A 10 -40.85 -5.91 7.92
CA ARG A 10 -40.41 -4.55 8.29
C ARG A 10 -39.07 -4.27 7.63
N ASP A 11 -39.09 -3.29 6.76
CA ASP A 11 -37.90 -2.70 6.14
C ASP A 11 -36.96 -2.18 7.26
N THR A 12 -35.91 -2.94 7.59
CA THR A 12 -34.96 -2.62 8.66
C THR A 12 -33.88 -1.63 8.20
N HIS A 13 -34.09 -0.88 7.12
CA HIS A 13 -33.19 0.15 6.61
C HIS A 13 -33.55 1.56 7.08
N ALA A 14 -33.90 1.74 8.35
CA ALA A 14 -33.82 3.08 8.92
C ALA A 14 -32.35 3.53 8.89
N PRO A 15 -32.04 4.75 8.41
CA PRO A 15 -30.68 5.27 8.44
C PRO A 15 -30.23 5.31 9.91
N GLN A 16 -29.29 4.44 10.26
CA GLN A 16 -28.68 4.47 11.59
C GLN A 16 -28.02 5.84 11.74
N ARG A 17 -28.53 6.66 12.65
CA ARG A 17 -27.93 7.94 13.03
C ARG A 17 -26.47 7.68 13.40
N GLU A 18 -25.55 8.38 12.77
CA GLU A 18 -24.16 8.37 13.18
C GLU A 18 -24.08 8.87 14.63
N ASP A 19 -23.36 8.14 15.46
CA ASP A 19 -23.14 8.56 16.83
C ASP A 19 -22.26 9.80 16.84
N ALA A 20 -22.53 10.72 17.77
CA ALA A 20 -21.81 11.99 17.93
C ALA A 20 -20.28 11.83 18.14
N GLY A 21 -19.79 10.60 18.32
CA GLY A 21 -18.38 10.27 18.51
C GLY A 21 -17.62 9.87 17.23
N SER A 22 -18.34 9.50 16.15
CA SER A 22 -17.71 8.97 14.93
C SER A 22 -16.73 9.95 14.28
N GLY A 23 -17.06 11.23 14.20
CA GLY A 23 -16.18 12.28 13.69
C GLY A 23 -14.90 12.44 14.52
N ARG A 24 -14.99 12.36 15.87
CA ARG A 24 -13.81 12.42 16.75
C ARG A 24 -12.91 11.20 16.56
N VAL A 25 -13.48 10.01 16.41
CA VAL A 25 -12.75 8.77 16.15
C VAL A 25 -12.01 8.89 14.82
N LEU A 26 -12.68 9.32 13.75
CA LEU A 26 -12.08 9.50 12.44
C LEU A 26 -10.93 10.51 12.48
N THR A 27 -11.14 11.68 13.09
CA THR A 27 -10.12 12.73 13.17
C THR A 27 -8.91 12.25 13.97
N MET A 28 -9.10 11.73 15.18
CA MET A 28 -7.98 11.30 16.04
C MET A 28 -7.25 10.10 15.46
N SER A 29 -7.96 9.12 14.90
CA SER A 29 -7.34 7.97 14.25
C SER A 29 -6.54 8.37 13.01
N THR A 30 -7.06 9.30 12.18
CA THR A 30 -6.38 9.79 10.99
C THR A 30 -5.11 10.57 11.34
N ILE A 31 -5.18 11.50 12.30
CA ILE A 31 -3.99 12.26 12.74
C ILE A 31 -2.97 11.30 13.36
N GLY A 32 -3.41 10.40 14.27
CA GLY A 32 -2.56 9.40 14.89
C GLY A 32 -1.87 8.52 13.85
N PHE A 33 -2.64 7.99 12.88
CA PHE A 33 -2.09 7.20 11.78
C PHE A 33 -1.10 8.00 10.91
N THR A 34 -1.41 9.26 10.61
CA THR A 34 -0.53 10.12 9.80
C THR A 34 0.84 10.29 10.45
N VAL A 35 0.88 10.58 11.75
CA VAL A 35 2.15 10.72 12.48
C VAL A 35 2.85 9.37 12.65
N MET A 36 2.13 8.30 12.99
CA MET A 36 2.72 6.97 13.08
C MET A 36 3.27 6.49 11.74
N PHE A 37 2.62 6.82 10.63
CA PHE A 37 3.13 6.51 9.29
C PHE A 37 4.37 7.35 8.95
N ALA A 38 4.43 8.61 9.37
CA ALA A 38 5.61 9.44 9.26
C ALA A 38 6.80 8.85 10.03
N VAL A 39 6.57 8.42 11.27
CA VAL A 39 7.56 7.74 12.13
C VAL A 39 8.05 6.44 11.48
N TRP A 40 7.12 5.63 10.99
CA TRP A 40 7.45 4.37 10.32
C TRP A 40 8.35 4.56 9.10
N MET A 41 8.12 5.65 8.34
CA MET A 41 8.86 5.96 7.11
C MET A 41 10.06 6.91 7.32
N MET A 42 10.38 7.31 8.56
CA MET A 42 11.45 8.29 8.81
C MET A 42 12.84 7.80 8.40
N PHE A 43 13.11 6.50 8.53
CA PHE A 43 14.41 5.93 8.18
C PHE A 43 14.80 6.17 6.71
N GLY A 44 13.84 6.34 5.81
CA GLY A 44 14.13 6.66 4.41
C GLY A 44 14.87 8.00 4.23
N ILE A 45 14.52 9.05 5.00
CA ILE A 45 15.20 10.34 4.91
C ILE A 45 16.46 10.41 5.79
N LEU A 46 16.55 9.55 6.80
CA LEU A 46 17.70 9.46 7.68
C LEU A 46 18.84 8.61 7.10
N GLN A 47 18.65 7.99 5.94
CA GLN A 47 19.60 7.05 5.32
C GLN A 47 21.00 7.67 5.16
N LYS A 48 21.11 8.80 4.46
CA LYS A 48 22.39 9.44 4.19
C LYS A 48 23.14 9.84 5.46
N PRO A 49 22.56 10.63 6.38
CA PRO A 49 23.27 11.07 7.57
C PRO A 49 23.65 9.89 8.49
N ILE A 50 22.80 8.88 8.66
CA ILE A 50 23.11 7.73 9.50
C ILE A 50 24.23 6.88 8.87
N ARG A 51 24.16 6.62 7.56
CA ARG A 51 25.22 5.87 6.86
C ARG A 51 26.57 6.57 6.95
N ALA A 52 26.59 7.89 6.78
CA ALA A 52 27.82 8.69 6.87
C ALA A 52 28.41 8.67 8.30
N GLU A 53 27.58 8.74 9.33
CA GLU A 53 28.04 8.75 10.72
C GLU A 53 28.50 7.37 11.21
N LEU A 54 27.76 6.30 10.86
CA LEU A 54 28.05 4.96 11.36
C LEU A 54 28.87 4.09 10.39
N GLY A 55 29.26 4.62 9.23
CA GLY A 55 30.05 3.89 8.24
C GLY A 55 29.32 2.69 7.62
N LEU A 56 28.00 2.77 7.47
CA LEU A 56 27.18 1.64 7.01
C LEU A 56 27.15 1.52 5.50
N SER A 57 27.22 0.28 5.00
CA SER A 57 26.97 -0.02 3.59
C SER A 57 25.47 0.19 3.24
N GLU A 58 25.16 0.22 1.94
CA GLU A 58 23.78 0.31 1.47
C GLU A 58 22.97 -0.92 1.83
N GLU A 59 23.57 -2.10 1.73
CA GLU A 59 22.96 -3.37 2.10
C GLU A 59 22.63 -3.41 3.60
N GLN A 60 23.57 -3.00 4.47
CA GLN A 60 23.32 -2.91 5.90
C GLN A 60 22.16 -1.97 6.21
N TYR A 61 22.11 -0.80 5.56
CA TYR A 61 21.02 0.13 5.79
C TYR A 61 19.68 -0.36 5.25
N SER A 62 19.69 -1.10 4.14
CA SER A 62 18.48 -1.73 3.60
C SER A 62 17.81 -2.69 4.57
N TRP A 63 18.59 -3.39 5.40
CA TRP A 63 18.06 -4.24 6.47
C TRP A 63 17.44 -3.44 7.62
N ILE A 64 17.94 -2.22 7.90
CA ILE A 64 17.29 -1.30 8.86
C ILE A 64 15.90 -0.90 8.35
N LEU A 65 15.78 -0.53 7.07
CA LEU A 65 14.49 -0.25 6.44
C LEU A 65 13.57 -1.44 6.49
N ALA A 66 14.09 -2.61 6.15
CA ALA A 66 13.34 -3.86 6.15
C ALA A 66 12.84 -4.23 7.56
N ALA A 67 13.67 -4.10 8.58
CA ALA A 67 13.32 -4.43 9.97
C ALA A 67 12.14 -3.58 10.47
N ALA A 68 12.13 -2.28 10.18
CA ALA A 68 11.02 -1.39 10.50
C ALA A 68 9.72 -1.84 9.83
N ILE A 69 9.80 -2.23 8.56
CA ILE A 69 8.63 -2.64 7.78
C ILE A 69 8.13 -4.02 8.20
N LEU A 70 9.02 -4.93 8.58
CA LEU A 70 8.66 -6.26 9.02
C LEU A 70 7.69 -6.21 10.21
N ASN A 71 8.05 -5.53 11.28
CA ASN A 71 7.18 -5.40 12.45
C ASN A 71 5.86 -4.71 12.11
N GLY A 72 5.92 -3.60 11.33
CA GLY A 72 4.72 -2.85 10.93
C GLY A 72 3.80 -3.60 9.97
N SER A 73 4.21 -4.77 9.48
CA SER A 73 3.41 -5.61 8.59
C SER A 73 2.90 -6.87 9.29
N MET A 74 3.78 -7.58 10.03
CA MET A 74 3.45 -8.89 10.59
C MET A 74 2.37 -8.85 11.67
N TRP A 75 2.28 -7.78 12.45
CA TRP A 75 1.29 -7.63 13.52
C TRP A 75 -0.04 -7.02 13.06
N ARG A 76 -0.21 -6.70 11.77
CA ARG A 76 -1.46 -6.09 11.26
C ARG A 76 -2.68 -6.97 11.48
N LEU A 77 -2.57 -8.27 11.23
CA LEU A 77 -3.66 -9.20 11.45
C LEU A 77 -3.98 -9.36 12.95
N PRO A 78 -3.01 -9.70 13.83
CA PRO A 78 -3.25 -9.68 15.28
C PRO A 78 -3.81 -8.35 15.80
N ALA A 79 -3.26 -7.21 15.36
CA ALA A 79 -3.74 -5.89 15.78
C ALA A 79 -5.20 -5.64 15.39
N GLY A 80 -5.61 -6.03 14.19
CA GLY A 80 -7.02 -5.97 13.76
C GLY A 80 -7.94 -6.81 14.64
N ILE A 81 -7.53 -8.06 14.93
CA ILE A 81 -8.28 -8.98 15.82
C ILE A 81 -8.42 -8.40 17.24
N ILE A 82 -7.32 -7.88 17.78
CA ILE A 82 -7.31 -7.27 19.12
C ILE A 82 -8.21 -6.02 19.13
N THR A 83 -8.16 -5.20 18.07
CA THR A 83 -9.03 -4.02 17.94
C THR A 83 -10.50 -4.40 18.01
N ASP A 84 -10.92 -5.42 17.28
CA ASP A 84 -12.31 -5.90 17.29
C ASP A 84 -12.76 -6.40 18.67
N ARG A 85 -11.82 -6.92 19.48
CA ARG A 85 -12.13 -7.48 20.81
C ARG A 85 -12.04 -6.47 21.94
N VAL A 86 -11.08 -5.56 21.90
CA VAL A 86 -10.71 -4.67 23.02
C VAL A 86 -11.16 -3.23 22.77
N GLY A 87 -11.37 -2.89 21.50
CA GLY A 87 -11.67 -1.53 21.04
C GLY A 87 -10.46 -0.79 20.48
N GLY A 88 -10.70 0.04 19.47
CA GLY A 88 -9.67 0.76 18.74
C GLY A 88 -8.99 1.85 19.55
N ARG A 89 -9.74 2.54 20.45
CA ARG A 89 -9.20 3.60 21.31
C ARG A 89 -8.04 3.11 22.18
N LYS A 90 -8.24 2.04 22.93
CA LYS A 90 -7.21 1.50 23.83
C LYS A 90 -5.97 1.05 23.06
N LEU A 91 -6.20 0.37 21.94
CA LEU A 91 -5.07 -0.15 21.16
C LEU A 91 -4.34 0.96 20.40
N MET A 92 -5.03 1.99 19.89
CA MET A 92 -4.38 3.13 19.25
C MET A 92 -3.53 3.93 20.25
N VAL A 93 -4.05 4.22 21.45
CA VAL A 93 -3.28 4.88 22.53
C VAL A 93 -2.06 4.06 22.91
N PHE A 94 -2.22 2.73 23.06
CA PHE A 94 -1.11 1.83 23.35
C PHE A 94 -0.04 1.86 22.24
N LEU A 95 -0.45 1.79 20.97
CA LEU A 95 0.49 1.85 19.82
C LEU A 95 1.26 3.16 19.78
N LEU A 96 0.58 4.29 19.99
CA LEU A 96 1.21 5.61 20.03
C LEU A 96 2.26 5.68 21.16
N ALA A 97 1.87 5.31 22.38
CA ALA A 97 2.78 5.34 23.54
C ALA A 97 3.93 4.34 23.41
N ALA A 98 3.64 3.11 23.00
CA ALA A 98 4.66 2.05 22.84
C ALA A 98 5.66 2.37 21.73
N SER A 99 5.22 3.02 20.64
CA SER A 99 6.12 3.43 19.56
C SER A 99 6.99 4.63 19.93
N ALA A 100 6.55 5.48 20.86
CA ALA A 100 7.32 6.67 21.27
C ALA A 100 8.67 6.31 21.90
N VAL A 101 8.70 5.24 22.71
CA VAL A 101 9.90 4.80 23.45
C VAL A 101 11.05 4.41 22.49
N PRO A 102 10.88 3.42 21.60
CA PRO A 102 11.96 3.07 20.66
C PRO A 102 12.27 4.21 19.69
N THR A 103 11.28 5.05 19.31
CA THR A 103 11.52 6.21 18.46
C THR A 103 12.48 7.19 19.12
N TYR A 104 12.32 7.48 20.42
CA TYR A 104 13.27 8.30 21.16
C TYR A 104 14.68 7.67 21.17
N PHE A 105 14.79 6.37 21.45
CA PHE A 105 16.09 5.71 21.55
C PHE A 105 16.83 5.61 20.20
N VAL A 106 16.15 5.74 19.06
CA VAL A 106 16.83 5.90 17.76
C VAL A 106 17.81 7.08 17.79
N SER A 107 17.48 8.18 18.47
CA SER A 107 18.37 9.34 18.63
C SER A 107 19.67 9.01 19.38
N GLN A 108 19.67 7.95 20.17
CA GLN A 108 20.81 7.52 21.00
C GLN A 108 21.57 6.32 20.38
N ALA A 109 21.21 5.90 19.18
CA ALA A 109 21.85 4.76 18.54
C ALA A 109 23.26 5.15 18.01
N HIS A 110 24.26 4.35 18.37
CA HIS A 110 25.66 4.50 17.97
C HIS A 110 26.22 3.28 17.26
N SER A 111 25.40 2.26 17.01
CA SER A 111 25.84 1.03 16.36
C SER A 111 24.76 0.46 15.44
N TYR A 112 25.20 -0.28 14.42
CA TYR A 112 24.29 -0.98 13.48
C TYR A 112 23.32 -1.93 14.20
N PRO A 113 23.77 -2.85 15.12
CA PRO A 113 22.85 -3.76 15.78
C PRO A 113 21.79 -3.03 16.62
N ALA A 114 22.19 -1.99 17.35
CA ALA A 114 21.24 -1.19 18.14
C ALA A 114 20.19 -0.53 17.23
N LEU A 115 20.64 0.06 16.12
CA LEU A 115 19.74 0.73 15.17
C LEU A 115 18.81 -0.27 14.48
N LEU A 116 19.27 -1.48 14.16
CA LEU A 116 18.47 -2.56 13.57
C LEU A 116 17.34 -3.00 14.52
N VAL A 117 17.65 -3.21 15.79
CA VAL A 117 16.66 -3.56 16.81
C VAL A 117 15.68 -2.43 17.04
N LEU A 118 16.17 -1.19 17.16
CA LEU A 118 15.30 -0.03 17.34
C LEU A 118 14.40 0.22 16.12
N ALA A 119 14.90 0.05 14.91
CA ALA A 119 14.09 0.15 13.70
C ALA A 119 12.97 -0.91 13.68
N PHE A 120 13.28 -2.16 14.06
CA PHE A 120 12.26 -3.19 14.24
C PHE A 120 11.19 -2.76 15.25
N LEU A 121 11.57 -2.24 16.42
CA LEU A 121 10.62 -1.79 17.45
C LEU A 121 9.81 -0.56 17.00
N VAL A 122 10.43 0.42 16.34
CA VAL A 122 9.73 1.57 15.75
C VAL A 122 8.72 1.12 14.69
N GLY A 123 9.02 0.03 14.00
CA GLY A 123 8.12 -0.59 13.03
C GLY A 123 6.72 -0.87 13.59
N PHE A 124 6.58 -1.04 14.90
CA PHE A 124 5.30 -1.25 15.57
C PHE A 124 4.25 -0.17 15.22
N ALA A 125 4.71 1.05 14.93
CA ALA A 125 3.87 2.15 14.45
C ALA A 125 3.09 1.81 13.16
N GLY A 126 3.64 0.98 12.27
CA GLY A 126 2.99 0.58 11.01
C GLY A 126 1.69 -0.24 11.20
N ASN A 127 1.47 -0.80 12.39
CA ASN A 127 0.26 -1.55 12.71
C ASN A 127 -0.97 -0.65 12.96
N SER A 128 -0.76 0.65 13.14
CA SER A 128 -1.82 1.65 13.30
C SER A 128 -2.82 1.67 12.15
N PHE A 129 -2.40 1.28 10.95
CA PHE A 129 -3.30 1.14 9.80
C PHE A 129 -4.42 0.12 10.07
N SER A 130 -4.10 -1.05 10.57
CA SER A 130 -5.09 -2.10 10.86
C SER A 130 -5.98 -1.70 12.03
N VAL A 131 -5.41 -1.11 13.06
CA VAL A 131 -6.16 -0.61 14.22
C VAL A 131 -7.15 0.48 13.81
N GLY A 132 -6.71 1.49 13.09
CA GLY A 132 -7.59 2.58 12.68
C GLY A 132 -8.63 2.14 11.65
N THR A 133 -8.30 1.19 10.74
CA THR A 133 -9.26 0.61 9.80
C THR A 133 -10.38 -0.12 10.54
N ALA A 134 -10.06 -1.01 11.47
CA ALA A 134 -11.02 -1.74 12.27
C ALA A 134 -11.85 -0.77 13.15
N TRP A 135 -11.18 0.19 13.77
CA TRP A 135 -11.81 1.18 14.64
C TRP A 135 -12.83 2.04 13.88
N ASN A 136 -12.44 2.64 12.75
CA ASN A 136 -13.37 3.43 11.93
C ASN A 136 -14.50 2.55 11.35
N SER A 137 -14.21 1.32 10.94
CA SER A 137 -15.23 0.39 10.47
C SER A 137 -16.29 0.08 11.52
N ALA A 138 -15.92 0.04 12.81
CA ALA A 138 -16.86 -0.17 13.90
C ALA A 138 -17.75 1.05 14.19
N TRP A 139 -17.28 2.27 13.90
CA TRP A 139 -17.98 3.52 14.22
C TRP A 139 -18.81 4.09 13.08
N PHE A 140 -18.60 3.66 11.84
CA PHE A 140 -19.34 4.15 10.67
C PHE A 140 -20.29 3.10 10.12
N SER A 141 -21.47 3.53 9.69
CA SER A 141 -22.44 2.68 8.99
C SER A 141 -21.89 2.21 7.63
N ARG A 142 -22.37 1.06 7.12
CA ARG A 142 -21.91 0.49 5.85
C ARG A 142 -21.92 1.47 4.69
N GLY A 143 -22.90 2.36 4.62
CA GLY A 143 -23.03 3.35 3.55
C GLY A 143 -22.00 4.49 3.60
N ARG A 144 -21.36 4.75 4.76
CA ARG A 144 -20.34 5.80 4.95
C ARG A 144 -18.98 5.27 5.33
N GLN A 145 -18.87 3.97 5.52
CA GLN A 145 -17.62 3.29 5.89
C GLN A 145 -16.52 3.48 4.83
N GLY A 146 -16.87 3.44 3.53
CA GLY A 146 -15.94 3.70 2.44
C GLY A 146 -15.34 5.11 2.49
N PHE A 147 -16.16 6.12 2.76
CA PHE A 147 -15.73 7.51 2.95
C PHE A 147 -14.77 7.65 4.15
N ALA A 148 -15.14 7.10 5.30
CA ALA A 148 -14.33 7.16 6.50
C ALA A 148 -12.96 6.47 6.32
N LEU A 149 -12.96 5.28 5.72
CA LEU A 149 -11.72 4.54 5.40
C LEU A 149 -10.87 5.23 4.33
N GLY A 150 -11.52 5.95 3.40
CA GLY A 150 -10.83 6.78 2.41
C GLY A 150 -10.06 7.94 3.06
N ILE A 151 -10.71 8.70 3.95
CA ILE A 151 -10.09 9.79 4.73
C ILE A 151 -8.98 9.23 5.63
N PHE A 152 -9.27 8.18 6.39
CA PHE A 152 -8.27 7.54 7.24
C PHE A 152 -7.05 7.07 6.43
N GLY A 153 -7.28 6.41 5.29
CA GLY A 153 -6.22 5.92 4.41
C GLY A 153 -5.35 7.02 3.78
N ALA A 154 -5.88 8.25 3.63
CA ALA A 154 -5.10 9.40 3.18
C ALA A 154 -3.98 9.78 4.18
N GLY A 155 -4.06 9.33 5.44
CA GLY A 155 -3.01 9.48 6.45
C GLY A 155 -1.64 8.92 6.03
N ASN A 156 -1.57 8.05 5.01
CA ASN A 156 -0.29 7.67 4.39
C ASN A 156 0.55 8.87 3.92
N VAL A 157 -0.05 10.04 3.73
CA VAL A 157 0.65 11.30 3.40
C VAL A 157 1.68 11.70 4.47
N GLY A 158 1.59 11.15 5.68
CA GLY A 158 2.59 11.34 6.74
C GLY A 158 4.03 11.04 6.31
N ALA A 159 4.22 10.08 5.39
CA ALA A 159 5.54 9.84 4.79
C ALA A 159 6.08 11.06 4.01
N SER A 160 5.21 11.85 3.36
CA SER A 160 5.60 13.11 2.70
C SER A 160 6.00 14.17 3.70
N VAL A 161 5.26 14.26 4.81
CA VAL A 161 5.57 15.26 5.87
C VAL A 161 7.01 15.11 6.33
N THR A 162 7.46 13.87 6.59
CA THR A 162 8.86 13.62 6.98
C THR A 162 9.85 14.05 5.90
N LYS A 163 9.52 13.86 4.61
CA LYS A 163 10.41 14.24 3.50
C LYS A 163 10.48 15.75 3.31
N PHE A 164 9.41 16.48 3.62
CA PHE A 164 9.40 17.94 3.55
C PHE A 164 10.12 18.58 4.74
N ILE A 165 9.85 18.13 5.97
CA ILE A 165 10.33 18.78 7.19
C ILE A 165 11.69 18.23 7.62
N GLY A 166 11.97 16.95 7.41
CA GLY A 166 13.17 16.28 7.88
C GLY A 166 14.48 16.94 7.40
N PRO A 167 14.71 17.08 6.08
CA PRO A 167 15.98 17.61 5.58
C PRO A 167 16.28 19.03 6.03
N PRO A 168 15.35 20.03 5.95
CA PRO A 168 15.59 21.35 6.49
C PRO A 168 15.90 21.35 8.00
N LEU A 169 15.18 20.53 8.76
CA LEU A 169 15.40 20.39 10.20
C LEU A 169 16.80 19.81 10.49
N ILE A 170 17.21 18.76 9.77
CA ILE A 170 18.54 18.16 9.90
C ILE A 170 19.62 19.20 9.60
N ALA A 171 19.48 19.94 8.50
CA ALA A 171 20.45 20.95 8.11
C ALA A 171 20.54 22.11 9.10
N ALA A 172 19.39 22.62 9.55
CA ALA A 172 19.32 23.78 10.47
C ALA A 172 19.82 23.46 11.87
N THR A 173 19.83 22.18 12.28
CA THR A 173 20.19 21.79 13.66
C THR A 173 21.50 21.02 13.72
N SER A 174 22.18 20.81 12.59
CA SER A 174 23.49 20.15 12.53
C SER A 174 24.53 20.92 13.41
N GLY A 175 25.22 20.18 14.28
CA GLY A 175 26.22 20.72 15.19
C GLY A 175 25.66 21.40 16.46
N ALA A 176 24.35 21.58 16.58
CA ALA A 176 23.73 22.08 17.80
C ALA A 176 23.49 20.94 18.81
N THR A 177 23.50 21.31 20.10
CA THR A 177 23.11 20.42 21.20
C THR A 177 22.00 21.08 21.99
N TYR A 178 20.88 20.37 22.16
CA TYR A 178 19.71 20.87 22.88
C TYR A 178 19.66 20.28 24.29
N PHE A 179 19.36 21.08 25.28
CA PHE A 179 19.26 20.68 26.68
C PHE A 179 20.50 19.93 27.23
N GLY A 180 21.67 20.11 26.60
CA GLY A 180 22.92 19.46 26.98
C GLY A 180 23.01 17.94 26.67
N VAL A 181 21.94 17.30 26.14
CA VAL A 181 21.89 15.87 25.94
C VAL A 181 21.38 15.43 24.55
N ILE A 182 20.63 16.29 23.85
CA ILE A 182 20.04 15.92 22.54
C ILE A 182 20.92 16.55 21.45
N GLN A 183 21.61 15.71 20.70
CA GLN A 183 22.35 16.14 19.53
C GLN A 183 21.38 16.52 18.41
N GLY A 184 21.65 17.64 17.73
CA GLY A 184 20.91 18.10 16.57
C GLY A 184 21.16 17.22 15.33
N GLY A 185 20.86 17.74 14.17
CA GLY A 185 20.93 16.98 12.92
C GLY A 185 19.87 15.89 12.88
N TRP A 186 20.22 14.72 12.33
CA TRP A 186 19.28 13.64 12.16
C TRP A 186 18.72 13.06 13.49
N ARG A 187 19.47 13.19 14.58
CA ARG A 187 19.09 12.68 15.91
C ARG A 187 17.91 13.43 16.51
N LEU A 188 17.70 14.70 16.12
CA LEU A 188 16.57 15.50 16.59
C LEU A 188 15.22 15.03 16.00
N VAL A 189 15.22 14.48 14.79
CA VAL A 189 14.00 14.04 14.11
C VAL A 189 13.23 12.96 14.92
N PRO A 190 13.85 11.86 15.36
CA PRO A 190 13.16 10.87 16.18
C PRO A 190 12.74 11.42 17.56
N VAL A 191 13.45 12.38 18.14
CA VAL A 191 13.04 13.00 19.41
C VAL A 191 11.74 13.79 19.24
N ILE A 192 11.64 14.61 18.20
CA ILE A 192 10.41 15.35 17.89
C ILE A 192 9.24 14.39 17.67
N TYR A 193 9.45 13.32 16.92
CA TYR A 193 8.41 12.32 16.71
C TYR A 193 8.00 11.59 17.99
N ALA A 194 8.94 11.26 18.87
CA ALA A 194 8.62 10.66 20.15
C ALA A 194 7.71 11.55 21.00
N VAL A 195 8.03 12.86 21.07
CA VAL A 195 7.19 13.85 21.78
C VAL A 195 5.79 13.94 21.14
N LEU A 196 5.71 14.01 19.81
CA LEU A 196 4.42 14.05 19.09
C LEU A 196 3.58 12.79 19.33
N LEU A 197 4.20 11.61 19.37
CA LEU A 197 3.51 10.34 19.63
C LEU A 197 2.92 10.33 21.05
N VAL A 198 3.66 10.80 22.06
CA VAL A 198 3.15 10.91 23.45
C VAL A 198 1.99 11.90 23.51
N ALA A 199 2.16 13.08 22.91
CA ALA A 199 1.11 14.12 22.86
C ALA A 199 -0.15 13.59 22.20
N LEU A 200 -0.02 12.84 21.10
CA LEU A 200 -1.15 12.22 20.40
C LEU A 200 -1.77 11.04 21.16
N ALA A 201 -0.99 10.29 21.93
CA ALA A 201 -1.53 9.25 22.81
C ALA A 201 -2.47 9.88 23.85
N VAL A 202 -2.04 10.97 24.49
CA VAL A 202 -2.85 11.75 25.44
C VAL A 202 -4.07 12.38 24.74
N ALA A 203 -3.87 13.03 23.60
CA ALA A 203 -4.96 13.64 22.83
C ALA A 203 -6.01 12.62 22.40
N THR A 204 -5.59 11.43 21.95
CA THR A 204 -6.50 10.33 21.57
C THR A 204 -7.26 9.82 22.79
N LEU A 205 -6.58 9.67 23.92
CA LEU A 205 -7.20 9.21 25.18
C LEU A 205 -8.26 10.20 25.66
N LEU A 206 -8.02 11.49 25.57
CA LEU A 206 -8.94 12.53 26.07
C LEU A 206 -9.99 12.93 25.01
N GLY A 207 -9.64 12.91 23.73
CA GLY A 207 -10.47 13.43 22.64
C GLY A 207 -11.48 12.44 22.06
N THR A 208 -11.37 11.13 22.37
CA THR A 208 -12.27 10.10 21.83
C THR A 208 -13.22 9.55 22.89
N PRO A 209 -14.38 8.99 22.47
CA PRO A 209 -15.38 8.45 23.41
C PRO A 209 -14.78 7.40 24.35
N ALA A 210 -15.13 7.44 25.62
CA ALA A 210 -14.63 6.51 26.65
C ALA A 210 -15.12 5.08 26.42
N GLN A 211 -16.39 4.93 25.98
CA GLN A 211 -16.94 3.65 25.57
C GLN A 211 -16.66 3.41 24.10
N ASP A 212 -16.06 2.27 23.78
CA ASP A 212 -15.69 1.89 22.42
C ASP A 212 -16.56 0.75 21.89
N ARG A 213 -16.55 0.55 20.57
CA ARG A 213 -17.33 -0.48 19.89
C ARG A 213 -16.45 -1.69 19.61
N ASN A 214 -16.94 -2.87 19.97
CA ASN A 214 -16.21 -4.14 19.90
C ASN A 214 -17.00 -5.18 19.06
N PRO A 215 -17.08 -5.04 17.72
CA PRO A 215 -17.93 -5.86 16.86
C PRO A 215 -17.44 -7.31 16.69
N GLY A 216 -16.20 -7.60 17.02
CA GLY A 216 -15.58 -8.91 16.86
C GLY A 216 -15.55 -9.79 18.10
N LYS A 217 -16.23 -9.37 19.17
CA LYS A 217 -16.25 -10.12 20.44
C LYS A 217 -16.82 -11.53 20.22
N GLY A 218 -15.93 -12.54 20.24
CA GLY A 218 -16.32 -13.95 20.18
C GLY A 218 -16.03 -14.71 18.90
N LYS A 219 -15.51 -14.10 17.82
CA LYS A 219 -15.12 -14.86 16.62
C LYS A 219 -13.89 -15.74 16.89
N PRO A 220 -13.91 -17.06 16.54
CA PRO A 220 -12.77 -17.95 16.73
C PRO A 220 -11.61 -17.60 15.77
N LEU A 221 -10.39 -17.77 16.24
CA LEU A 221 -9.18 -17.49 15.44
C LEU A 221 -9.11 -18.33 14.16
N SER A 222 -9.60 -19.56 14.19
CA SER A 222 -9.65 -20.47 13.05
C SER A 222 -10.47 -19.92 11.88
N ALA A 223 -11.61 -19.25 12.17
CA ALA A 223 -12.43 -18.62 11.15
C ALA A 223 -11.72 -17.42 10.48
N MET A 224 -10.88 -16.70 11.21
CA MET A 224 -10.13 -15.56 10.71
C MET A 224 -8.92 -15.98 9.85
N LEU A 225 -8.37 -17.17 10.09
CA LEU A 225 -7.26 -17.72 9.32
C LEU A 225 -7.71 -18.61 8.14
N ALA A 226 -8.99 -19.00 8.09
CA ALA A 226 -9.54 -19.83 7.02
C ALA A 226 -9.27 -19.25 5.61
N PRO A 227 -9.38 -17.92 5.35
CA PRO A 227 -9.09 -17.34 4.04
C PRO A 227 -7.65 -17.56 3.53
N LEU A 228 -6.67 -17.84 4.41
CA LEU A 228 -5.28 -18.16 3.99
C LEU A 228 -5.19 -19.38 3.06
N ARG A 229 -6.18 -20.27 3.08
CA ARG A 229 -6.25 -21.44 2.19
C ARG A 229 -6.70 -21.10 0.77
N GLU A 230 -7.25 -19.90 0.57
CA GLU A 230 -7.81 -19.48 -0.72
C GLU A 230 -6.72 -18.87 -1.61
N VAL A 231 -6.48 -19.46 -2.79
CA VAL A 231 -5.51 -18.95 -3.79
C VAL A 231 -5.82 -17.50 -4.20
N ARG A 232 -7.11 -17.11 -4.17
CA ARG A 232 -7.54 -15.73 -4.47
C ARG A 232 -6.93 -14.71 -3.51
N VAL A 233 -6.80 -15.04 -2.22
CA VAL A 233 -6.21 -14.16 -1.21
C VAL A 233 -4.73 -13.95 -1.48
N TRP A 234 -3.98 -15.01 -1.84
CA TRP A 234 -2.57 -14.92 -2.21
C TRP A 234 -2.35 -14.07 -3.46
N ARG A 235 -3.24 -14.19 -4.44
CA ARG A 235 -3.22 -13.36 -5.65
C ARG A 235 -3.46 -11.88 -5.34
N PHE A 236 -4.48 -11.55 -4.57
CA PHE A 236 -4.74 -10.17 -4.15
C PHE A 236 -3.61 -9.63 -3.28
N SER A 237 -3.01 -10.47 -2.46
CA SER A 237 -1.83 -10.13 -1.66
C SER A 237 -0.63 -9.78 -2.55
N LEU A 238 -0.36 -10.56 -3.59
CA LEU A 238 0.71 -10.26 -4.53
C LEU A 238 0.45 -8.95 -5.30
N TYR A 239 -0.79 -8.70 -5.72
CA TYR A 239 -1.15 -7.40 -6.32
C TYR A 239 -0.91 -6.27 -5.33
N TYR A 240 -1.21 -6.49 -4.06
CA TYR A 240 -0.98 -5.49 -3.02
C TYR A 240 0.51 -5.31 -2.70
N VAL A 241 1.33 -6.36 -2.83
CA VAL A 241 2.81 -6.22 -2.82
C VAL A 241 3.27 -5.26 -3.92
N ALA A 242 2.75 -5.40 -5.14
CA ALA A 242 3.15 -4.54 -6.26
C ALA A 242 2.73 -3.08 -6.08
N VAL A 243 1.50 -2.81 -5.59
CA VAL A 243 0.98 -1.42 -5.49
C VAL A 243 1.21 -0.77 -4.13
N PHE A 244 1.35 -1.53 -3.03
CA PHE A 244 1.57 -1.01 -1.69
C PHE A 244 2.96 -1.36 -1.16
N GLY A 245 3.39 -2.62 -1.23
CA GLY A 245 4.73 -3.03 -0.80
C GLY A 245 5.83 -2.28 -1.55
N ALA A 246 5.74 -2.21 -2.87
CA ALA A 246 6.65 -1.44 -3.70
C ALA A 246 6.59 0.06 -3.42
N TYR A 247 5.39 0.61 -3.16
CA TYR A 247 5.25 2.00 -2.73
C TYR A 247 5.99 2.27 -1.42
N VAL A 248 5.86 1.41 -0.43
CA VAL A 248 6.54 1.52 0.86
C VAL A 248 8.05 1.44 0.67
N ALA A 249 8.53 0.46 -0.10
CA ALA A 249 9.94 0.30 -0.42
C ALA A 249 10.51 1.53 -1.13
N LEU A 250 9.88 2.00 -2.21
CA LEU A 250 10.31 3.20 -2.94
C LEU A 250 10.25 4.46 -2.05
N SER A 251 9.20 4.62 -1.24
CA SER A 251 9.12 5.76 -0.30
C SER A 251 10.32 5.83 0.64
N SER A 252 10.91 4.68 0.97
CA SER A 252 12.07 4.59 1.85
C SER A 252 13.40 4.71 1.12
N THR A 253 13.50 4.20 -0.11
CA THR A 253 14.78 4.12 -0.85
C THR A 253 15.00 5.28 -1.83
N LEU A 254 13.95 5.90 -2.36
CA LEU A 254 14.07 7.01 -3.32
C LEU A 254 14.90 8.21 -2.83
N PRO A 255 14.87 8.64 -1.55
CA PRO A 255 15.73 9.74 -1.12
C PRO A 255 17.21 9.44 -1.34
N GLY A 256 17.65 8.22 -1.00
CA GLY A 256 19.02 7.76 -1.28
C GLY A 256 19.29 7.69 -2.78
N TYR A 257 18.38 7.09 -3.54
CA TYR A 257 18.51 6.96 -5.00
C TYR A 257 18.71 8.33 -5.68
N TYR A 258 17.87 9.34 -5.38
CA TYR A 258 18.01 10.68 -5.93
C TYR A 258 19.36 11.32 -5.59
N SER A 259 19.77 11.20 -4.35
CA SER A 259 21.04 11.79 -3.91
C SER A 259 22.25 11.09 -4.51
N ASP A 260 22.20 9.76 -4.66
CA ASP A 260 23.36 8.99 -5.15
C ASP A 260 23.46 9.00 -6.67
N THR A 261 22.31 9.06 -7.39
CA THR A 261 22.30 8.98 -8.86
C THR A 261 22.34 10.35 -9.52
N TYR A 262 21.70 11.36 -8.91
CA TYR A 262 21.57 12.71 -9.50
C TYR A 262 22.31 13.79 -8.73
N ASP A 263 23.08 13.43 -7.70
CA ASP A 263 23.88 14.33 -6.87
C ASP A 263 23.09 15.55 -6.31
N VAL A 264 21.82 15.32 -5.97
CA VAL A 264 20.97 16.35 -5.40
C VAL A 264 21.08 16.38 -3.87
N SER A 265 20.84 17.55 -3.28
CA SER A 265 20.84 17.71 -1.81
C SER A 265 19.77 16.82 -1.17
N LEU A 266 19.96 16.46 0.11
CA LEU A 266 18.99 15.68 0.89
C LEU A 266 17.60 16.34 0.92
N ALA A 267 17.56 17.68 0.96
CA ALA A 267 16.32 18.45 0.91
C ALA A 267 15.60 18.26 -0.43
N THR A 268 16.32 18.40 -1.54
CA THR A 268 15.78 18.18 -2.88
C THR A 268 15.33 16.73 -3.05
N ALA A 269 16.14 15.76 -2.65
CA ALA A 269 15.79 14.34 -2.68
C ALA A 269 14.51 14.03 -1.89
N GLY A 270 14.34 14.65 -0.73
CA GLY A 270 13.12 14.56 0.07
C GLY A 270 11.90 15.11 -0.66
N LEU A 271 12.01 16.31 -1.23
CA LEU A 271 10.95 16.94 -2.03
C LEU A 271 10.55 16.08 -3.22
N LEU A 272 11.54 15.62 -4.00
CA LEU A 272 11.29 14.75 -5.17
C LEU A 272 10.65 13.43 -4.77
N THR A 273 11.04 12.83 -3.64
CA THR A 273 10.37 11.64 -3.11
C THR A 273 8.93 11.94 -2.68
N ALA A 274 8.69 13.11 -2.11
CA ALA A 274 7.34 13.51 -1.71
C ALA A 274 6.39 13.64 -2.92
N THR A 275 6.89 14.04 -4.10
CA THR A 275 6.06 14.08 -5.33
C THR A 275 5.57 12.70 -5.76
N PHE A 276 6.28 11.61 -5.43
CA PHE A 276 5.82 10.23 -5.61
C PHE A 276 4.79 9.82 -4.55
N ILE A 277 5.06 10.13 -3.28
CA ILE A 277 4.24 9.69 -2.15
C ILE A 277 2.88 10.38 -2.15
N PHE A 278 2.85 11.66 -2.50
CA PHE A 278 1.65 12.49 -2.44
C PHE A 278 0.52 11.94 -3.31
N PRO A 279 0.69 11.76 -4.63
CA PRO A 279 -0.36 11.19 -5.47
C PRO A 279 -0.66 9.73 -5.10
N ALA A 280 0.35 8.94 -4.75
CA ALA A 280 0.17 7.56 -4.31
C ALA A 280 -0.70 7.44 -3.04
N SER A 281 -0.80 8.49 -2.23
CA SER A 281 -1.64 8.53 -1.04
C SER A 281 -3.02 9.12 -1.31
N LEU A 282 -3.08 10.27 -2.01
CA LEU A 282 -4.29 11.05 -2.19
C LEU A 282 -5.19 10.56 -3.34
N LEU A 283 -4.66 9.78 -4.30
CA LEU A 283 -5.47 9.21 -5.39
C LEU A 283 -6.23 7.94 -5.01
N ARG A 284 -6.13 7.46 -3.77
CA ARG A 284 -6.90 6.28 -3.31
C ARG A 284 -8.42 6.47 -3.43
N PRO A 285 -9.03 7.60 -3.01
CA PRO A 285 -10.46 7.83 -3.23
C PRO A 285 -10.85 7.83 -4.71
N VAL A 286 -10.01 8.41 -5.57
CA VAL A 286 -10.20 8.42 -7.03
C VAL A 286 -10.15 7.00 -7.59
N GLY A 287 -9.17 6.20 -7.16
CA GLY A 287 -9.07 4.79 -7.54
C GLY A 287 -10.28 3.96 -7.09
N GLY A 288 -10.82 4.23 -5.91
CA GLY A 288 -12.04 3.61 -5.40
C GLY A 288 -13.26 3.95 -6.27
N ALA A 289 -13.49 5.24 -6.55
CA ALA A 289 -14.57 5.70 -7.43
C ALA A 289 -14.44 5.15 -8.86
N ALA A 290 -13.22 5.09 -9.40
CA ALA A 290 -12.96 4.48 -10.69
C ALA A 290 -13.27 2.97 -10.67
N ALA A 291 -12.90 2.27 -9.61
CA ALA A 291 -13.20 0.85 -9.45
C ALA A 291 -14.71 0.58 -9.29
N ASP A 292 -15.43 1.48 -8.63
CA ASP A 292 -16.90 1.41 -8.54
C ASP A 292 -17.56 1.62 -9.92
N ARG A 293 -17.07 2.57 -10.72
CA ARG A 293 -17.67 2.93 -12.01
C ARG A 293 -17.29 1.97 -13.14
N TYR A 294 -16.03 1.58 -13.23
CA TYR A 294 -15.48 0.81 -14.36
C TYR A 294 -15.19 -0.65 -14.04
N GLY A 295 -15.35 -1.04 -12.77
CA GLY A 295 -14.99 -2.35 -12.25
C GLY A 295 -13.51 -2.44 -11.85
N ALA A 296 -13.26 -3.06 -10.69
CA ALA A 296 -11.93 -3.18 -10.10
C ALA A 296 -10.90 -3.84 -11.04
N ARG A 297 -11.33 -4.82 -11.85
CA ARG A 297 -10.47 -5.52 -12.81
C ARG A 297 -9.90 -4.59 -13.89
N ARG A 298 -10.75 -3.76 -14.53
CA ARG A 298 -10.31 -2.82 -15.58
C ARG A 298 -9.33 -1.79 -15.02
N VAL A 299 -9.61 -1.30 -13.82
CA VAL A 299 -8.73 -0.35 -13.13
C VAL A 299 -7.38 -0.99 -12.82
N MET A 300 -7.33 -2.27 -12.41
CA MET A 300 -6.08 -2.99 -12.18
C MET A 300 -5.27 -3.21 -13.47
N TYR A 301 -5.93 -3.49 -14.61
CA TYR A 301 -5.23 -3.55 -15.91
C TYR A 301 -4.58 -2.22 -16.28
N ALA A 302 -5.31 -1.12 -16.15
CA ALA A 302 -4.77 0.22 -16.39
C ALA A 302 -3.60 0.54 -15.44
N THR A 303 -3.74 0.17 -14.15
CA THR A 303 -2.68 0.31 -13.15
C THR A 303 -1.42 -0.46 -13.55
N PHE A 304 -1.54 -1.75 -13.84
CA PHE A 304 -0.38 -2.57 -14.20
C PHE A 304 0.22 -2.15 -15.54
N ALA A 305 -0.58 -1.76 -16.53
CA ALA A 305 -0.08 -1.24 -17.80
C ALA A 305 0.77 0.02 -17.59
N LEU A 306 0.27 0.99 -16.82
CA LEU A 306 1.04 2.21 -16.52
C LEU A 306 2.29 1.91 -15.68
N MET A 307 2.21 0.99 -14.71
CA MET A 307 3.38 0.55 -13.95
C MET A 307 4.42 -0.13 -14.84
N LEU A 308 4.03 -1.00 -15.76
CA LEU A 308 4.96 -1.67 -16.70
C LEU A 308 5.64 -0.66 -17.63
N VAL A 309 4.89 0.30 -18.17
CA VAL A 309 5.45 1.35 -19.03
C VAL A 309 6.45 2.20 -18.25
N THR A 310 6.06 2.70 -17.08
CA THR A 310 6.93 3.59 -16.29
C THR A 310 8.17 2.86 -15.77
N THR A 311 8.02 1.66 -15.20
CA THR A 311 9.16 0.89 -14.71
C THR A 311 10.03 0.35 -15.86
N GLY A 312 9.42 0.02 -17.01
CA GLY A 312 10.14 -0.40 -18.22
C GLY A 312 11.09 0.68 -18.76
N ILE A 313 10.68 1.96 -18.69
CA ILE A 313 11.55 3.08 -19.06
C ILE A 313 12.59 3.33 -17.95
N LEU A 314 12.17 3.31 -16.68
CA LEU A 314 13.03 3.60 -15.53
C LEU A 314 14.11 2.54 -15.30
N MET A 315 13.90 1.28 -15.73
CA MET A 315 14.89 0.21 -15.55
C MET A 315 16.06 0.28 -16.55
N MET A 316 15.93 1.08 -17.62
CA MET A 316 16.99 1.19 -18.61
C MET A 316 18.21 1.89 -17.98
N PRO A 317 19.40 1.28 -18.02
CA PRO A 317 20.60 1.91 -17.49
C PRO A 317 21.02 3.08 -18.38
N ASN A 318 21.50 4.15 -17.76
CA ASN A 318 22.14 5.23 -18.49
C ASN A 318 23.44 4.71 -19.11
N GLY A 319 23.64 4.98 -20.40
CA GLY A 319 24.82 4.52 -21.11
C GLY A 319 24.65 4.54 -22.63
N HIS A 320 25.59 3.96 -23.30
CA HIS A 320 25.56 3.79 -24.75
C HIS A 320 26.26 2.45 -25.13
N ILE A 321 25.86 1.91 -26.26
CA ILE A 321 26.50 0.71 -26.80
C ILE A 321 27.69 1.19 -27.63
N VAL A 322 28.86 0.73 -27.27
CA VAL A 322 30.11 0.96 -28.06
C VAL A 322 30.35 -0.28 -28.91
N ILE A 323 30.33 -0.11 -30.22
CA ILE A 323 30.77 -1.15 -31.16
C ILE A 323 32.22 -0.84 -31.53
N ALA A 324 33.13 -1.73 -31.09
CA ALA A 324 34.51 -1.68 -31.51
C ALA A 324 34.66 -2.38 -32.86
N HIS A 325 35.17 -1.69 -33.87
CA HIS A 325 35.40 -2.24 -35.16
C HIS A 325 36.84 -2.83 -35.26
N ASN A 326 37.05 -3.75 -36.18
CA ASN A 326 38.36 -4.41 -36.38
C ASN A 326 39.47 -3.44 -36.84
N ASP A 327 39.11 -2.27 -37.32
CA ASP A 327 40.03 -1.18 -37.71
C ASP A 327 40.43 -0.27 -36.52
N GLY A 328 40.04 -0.62 -35.31
CA GLY A 328 40.30 0.15 -34.08
C GLY A 328 39.38 1.36 -33.86
N THR A 329 38.43 1.59 -34.76
CA THR A 329 37.42 2.65 -34.57
C THR A 329 36.32 2.19 -33.63
N GLN A 330 35.73 3.14 -32.89
CA GLN A 330 34.62 2.88 -32.02
C GLN A 330 33.43 3.75 -32.42
N THR A 331 32.29 3.12 -32.64
CA THR A 331 31.02 3.86 -32.86
C THR A 331 30.11 3.71 -31.67
N GLN A 332 29.53 4.83 -31.22
CA GLN A 332 28.54 4.84 -30.13
C GLN A 332 27.13 4.74 -30.72
N HIS A 333 26.38 3.77 -30.23
CA HIS A 333 25.00 3.54 -30.63
C HIS A 333 24.08 3.53 -29.38
N LEU A 334 22.80 3.87 -29.58
CA LEU A 334 21.76 3.79 -28.56
C LEU A 334 22.14 4.51 -27.27
N ALA A 335 22.65 5.74 -27.37
CA ALA A 335 22.87 6.56 -26.18
C ALA A 335 21.55 6.81 -25.46
N TYR A 336 21.46 6.34 -24.22
CA TYR A 336 20.31 6.55 -23.35
C TYR A 336 20.76 7.24 -22.07
N SER A 337 20.15 8.35 -21.76
CA SER A 337 20.37 9.06 -20.50
C SER A 337 19.06 9.67 -20.03
N LEU A 338 18.58 9.19 -18.90
CA LEU A 338 17.37 9.72 -18.28
C LEU A 338 17.76 10.83 -17.30
N GLY A 339 17.52 12.07 -17.72
CA GLY A 339 17.73 13.23 -16.84
C GLY A 339 16.78 13.25 -15.64
N LEU A 340 17.08 14.09 -14.64
CA LEU A 340 16.30 14.20 -13.40
C LEU A 340 14.81 14.49 -13.66
N VAL A 341 14.48 15.45 -14.52
CA VAL A 341 13.09 15.88 -14.75
C VAL A 341 12.23 14.75 -15.32
N PRO A 342 12.59 14.09 -16.46
CA PRO A 342 11.82 12.95 -16.94
C PRO A 342 11.77 11.78 -15.95
N PHE A 343 12.83 11.53 -15.17
CA PHE A 343 12.81 10.54 -14.11
C PHE A 343 11.74 10.86 -13.06
N VAL A 344 11.68 12.09 -12.57
CA VAL A 344 10.67 12.56 -11.59
C VAL A 344 9.26 12.41 -12.14
N VAL A 345 9.03 12.78 -13.41
CA VAL A 345 7.72 12.61 -14.06
C VAL A 345 7.30 11.16 -14.12
N LEU A 346 8.19 10.25 -14.48
CA LEU A 346 7.89 8.82 -14.54
C LEU A 346 7.61 8.24 -13.14
N VAL A 347 8.39 8.64 -12.15
CA VAL A 347 8.17 8.22 -10.74
C VAL A 347 6.86 8.80 -10.18
N PHE A 348 6.50 10.03 -10.55
CA PHE A 348 5.19 10.62 -10.23
C PHE A 348 4.04 9.81 -10.83
N LEU A 349 4.12 9.46 -12.12
CA LEU A 349 3.12 8.62 -12.79
C LEU A 349 3.02 7.22 -12.17
N LEU A 350 4.17 6.65 -11.79
CA LEU A 350 4.22 5.40 -11.04
C LEU A 350 3.50 5.53 -9.69
N GLY A 351 3.70 6.65 -8.97
CA GLY A 351 2.97 6.96 -7.75
C GLY A 351 1.46 7.07 -7.94
N CYS A 352 1.03 7.74 -9.03
CA CYS A 352 -0.39 7.83 -9.40
C CYS A 352 -1.00 6.44 -9.64
N SER A 353 -0.34 5.60 -10.43
CA SER A 353 -0.82 4.25 -10.71
C SER A 353 -0.92 3.39 -9.44
N MET A 354 0.09 3.44 -8.56
CA MET A 354 0.08 2.75 -7.28
C MET A 354 -1.03 3.26 -6.35
N GLY A 355 -1.30 4.57 -6.34
CA GLY A 355 -2.40 5.16 -5.57
C GLY A 355 -3.76 4.61 -5.96
N ILE A 356 -4.05 4.59 -7.26
CA ILE A 356 -5.27 4.04 -7.85
C ILE A 356 -5.37 2.54 -7.61
N GLY A 357 -4.29 1.81 -7.87
CA GLY A 357 -4.24 0.36 -7.73
C GLY A 357 -4.47 -0.14 -6.30
N LYS A 358 -3.98 0.58 -5.28
CA LYS A 358 -4.23 0.24 -3.87
C LYS A 358 -5.73 0.15 -3.55
N ALA A 359 -6.52 1.07 -4.06
CA ALA A 359 -7.97 1.07 -3.85
C ALA A 359 -8.65 -0.03 -4.67
N ALA A 360 -8.23 -0.24 -5.90
CA ALA A 360 -8.78 -1.27 -6.78
C ALA A 360 -8.55 -2.69 -6.23
N VAL A 361 -7.39 -2.99 -5.64
CA VAL A 361 -7.15 -4.28 -4.96
C VAL A 361 -8.14 -4.49 -3.83
N TYR A 362 -8.33 -3.48 -2.97
CA TYR A 362 -9.26 -3.60 -1.85
C TYR A 362 -10.73 -3.69 -2.30
N LYS A 363 -11.10 -3.13 -3.44
CA LYS A 363 -12.44 -3.27 -4.00
C LYS A 363 -12.77 -4.73 -4.42
N HIS A 364 -11.77 -5.50 -4.84
CA HIS A 364 -11.98 -6.93 -5.13
C HIS A 364 -12.38 -7.74 -3.89
N ILE A 365 -11.97 -7.32 -2.68
CA ILE A 365 -12.18 -8.11 -1.46
C ILE A 365 -13.67 -8.31 -1.16
N PRO A 366 -14.51 -7.27 -1.02
CA PRO A 366 -15.93 -7.46 -0.76
C PRO A 366 -16.70 -8.13 -1.91
N GLU A 367 -16.21 -8.02 -3.15
CA GLU A 367 -16.82 -8.70 -4.31
C GLU A 367 -16.65 -10.21 -4.24
N TYR A 368 -15.52 -10.70 -3.74
CA TYR A 368 -15.21 -12.14 -3.68
C TYR A 368 -15.41 -12.75 -2.28
N PHE A 369 -15.36 -11.95 -1.23
CA PHE A 369 -15.42 -12.37 0.17
C PHE A 369 -16.33 -11.47 1.01
N PRO A 370 -17.63 -11.38 0.68
CA PRO A 370 -18.55 -10.44 1.36
C PRO A 370 -18.65 -10.68 2.87
N ASP A 371 -18.58 -11.94 3.33
CA ASP A 371 -18.70 -12.32 4.73
C ASP A 371 -17.38 -12.21 5.52
N ASN A 372 -16.24 -12.10 4.83
CA ASN A 372 -14.90 -12.12 5.41
C ASN A 372 -14.04 -10.92 5.01
N VAL A 373 -14.65 -9.78 4.71
CA VAL A 373 -13.97 -8.58 4.20
C VAL A 373 -12.84 -8.12 5.14
N GLY A 374 -13.08 -8.10 6.46
CA GLY A 374 -12.10 -7.65 7.45
C GLY A 374 -10.89 -8.59 7.55
N SER A 375 -11.11 -9.90 7.62
CA SER A 375 -10.04 -10.89 7.74
C SER A 375 -9.22 -11.00 6.44
N VAL A 376 -9.87 -11.04 5.28
CA VAL A 376 -9.17 -11.06 3.98
C VAL A 376 -8.42 -9.76 3.74
N GLY A 377 -9.03 -8.61 4.02
CA GLY A 377 -8.37 -7.30 3.92
C GLY A 377 -7.16 -7.18 4.84
N GLY A 378 -7.26 -7.70 6.06
CA GLY A 378 -6.15 -7.80 7.02
C GLY A 378 -5.00 -8.64 6.50
N LEU A 379 -5.29 -9.83 5.95
CA LEU A 379 -4.28 -10.71 5.35
C LEU A 379 -3.62 -10.12 4.12
N VAL A 380 -4.42 -9.57 3.18
CA VAL A 380 -3.91 -8.86 2.00
C VAL A 380 -3.04 -7.68 2.42
N GLY A 381 -3.45 -6.94 3.45
CA GLY A 381 -2.69 -5.84 4.02
C GLY A 381 -1.37 -6.27 4.65
N THR A 382 -1.36 -7.41 5.37
CA THR A 382 -0.16 -7.99 5.98
C THR A 382 0.82 -8.46 4.91
N LEU A 383 0.36 -9.32 4.00
CA LEU A 383 1.20 -9.92 2.96
C LEU A 383 1.71 -8.86 1.98
N GLY A 384 0.83 -7.91 1.59
CA GLY A 384 1.22 -6.78 0.78
C GLY A 384 2.24 -5.87 1.46
N GLY A 385 2.08 -5.62 2.76
CA GLY A 385 3.04 -4.83 3.56
C GLY A 385 4.41 -5.48 3.67
N LEU A 386 4.46 -6.82 3.75
CA LEU A 386 5.73 -7.59 3.74
C LEU A 386 6.54 -7.40 2.46
N GLY A 387 5.91 -6.97 1.34
CA GLY A 387 6.64 -6.54 0.16
C GLY A 387 7.65 -5.43 0.47
N GLY A 388 7.29 -4.49 1.35
CA GLY A 388 8.20 -3.46 1.83
C GLY A 388 9.36 -4.00 2.69
N PHE A 389 9.24 -5.20 3.26
CA PHE A 389 10.34 -5.88 3.96
C PHE A 389 11.36 -6.49 2.98
N PHE A 390 10.89 -7.20 1.96
CA PHE A 390 11.78 -7.90 1.04
C PHE A 390 12.38 -7.01 -0.04
N LEU A 391 11.64 -5.99 -0.50
CA LEU A 391 12.06 -5.19 -1.64
C LEU A 391 13.27 -4.29 -1.38
N PRO A 392 13.43 -3.56 -0.24
CA PRO A 392 14.61 -2.72 -0.02
C PRO A 392 15.92 -3.51 -0.02
N PRO A 393 16.08 -4.65 0.69
CA PRO A 393 17.26 -5.51 0.55
C PRO A 393 17.44 -6.00 -0.88
N LEU A 394 16.37 -6.45 -1.55
CA LEU A 394 16.46 -6.94 -2.92
C LEU A 394 16.96 -5.84 -3.87
N PHE A 395 16.54 -4.58 -3.70
CA PHE A 395 17.04 -3.43 -4.47
C PHE A 395 18.53 -3.21 -4.23
N ALA A 396 18.97 -3.25 -2.97
CA ALA A 396 20.38 -3.06 -2.61
C ALA A 396 21.27 -4.17 -3.19
N TYR A 397 20.87 -5.44 -3.04
CA TYR A 397 21.62 -6.58 -3.56
C TYR A 397 21.64 -6.61 -5.10
N THR A 398 20.52 -6.32 -5.77
CA THR A 398 20.49 -6.28 -7.23
C THR A 398 21.36 -5.14 -7.77
N LYS A 399 21.39 -3.99 -7.10
CA LYS A 399 22.30 -2.88 -7.44
C LYS A 399 23.77 -3.28 -7.23
N ALA A 400 24.10 -3.89 -6.09
CA ALA A 400 25.46 -4.33 -5.79
C ALA A 400 25.95 -5.39 -6.80
N TRP A 401 25.09 -6.33 -7.19
CA TRP A 401 25.42 -7.40 -8.14
C TRP A 401 25.50 -6.91 -9.59
N SER A 402 24.57 -6.07 -10.03
CA SER A 402 24.52 -5.59 -11.42
C SER A 402 25.40 -4.37 -11.69
N GLY A 403 25.73 -3.59 -10.64
CA GLY A 403 26.38 -2.27 -10.78
C GLY A 403 25.44 -1.15 -11.24
N PHE A 404 24.16 -1.44 -11.52
CA PHE A 404 23.21 -0.46 -12.03
C PHE A 404 22.19 -0.02 -10.97
N PRO A 405 22.09 1.27 -10.63
CA PRO A 405 21.04 1.80 -9.76
C PRO A 405 19.63 1.52 -10.28
N THR A 406 19.46 1.47 -11.60
CA THR A 406 18.17 1.22 -12.27
C THR A 406 17.65 -0.20 -12.09
N SER A 407 18.45 -1.14 -11.56
CA SER A 407 18.04 -2.51 -11.20
C SER A 407 16.86 -2.53 -10.21
N THR A 408 16.72 -1.50 -9.38
CA THR A 408 15.53 -1.27 -8.53
C THR A 408 14.23 -1.32 -9.34
N PHE A 409 14.20 -0.63 -10.46
CA PHE A 409 13.01 -0.58 -11.32
C PHE A 409 12.84 -1.84 -12.17
N PHE A 410 13.93 -2.56 -12.48
CA PHE A 410 13.87 -3.88 -13.10
C PHE A 410 13.15 -4.90 -12.19
N VAL A 411 13.46 -4.91 -10.89
CA VAL A 411 12.76 -5.74 -9.91
C VAL A 411 11.27 -5.41 -9.88
N LEU A 412 10.91 -4.12 -9.89
CA LEU A 412 9.50 -3.70 -9.90
C LEU A 412 8.79 -4.02 -11.21
N PHE A 413 9.49 -3.92 -12.32
CA PHE A 413 8.98 -4.34 -13.63
C PHE A 413 8.63 -5.82 -13.64
N LEU A 414 9.54 -6.69 -13.19
CA LEU A 414 9.30 -8.13 -13.09
C LEU A 414 8.15 -8.46 -12.15
N LEU A 415 8.10 -7.83 -10.97
CA LEU A 415 7.01 -8.02 -10.01
C LEU A 415 5.66 -7.66 -10.65
N THR A 416 5.60 -6.52 -11.33
CA THR A 416 4.38 -6.05 -11.98
C THR A 416 3.98 -6.96 -13.13
N LEU A 417 4.95 -7.43 -13.92
CA LEU A 417 4.74 -8.38 -15.01
C LEU A 417 4.15 -9.71 -14.50
N VAL A 418 4.70 -10.26 -13.42
CA VAL A 418 4.17 -11.47 -12.77
C VAL A 418 2.74 -11.25 -12.29
N CYS A 419 2.44 -10.09 -11.67
CA CYS A 419 1.09 -9.75 -11.25
C CYS A 419 0.12 -9.67 -12.42
N ALA A 420 0.49 -8.98 -13.49
CA ALA A 420 -0.32 -8.82 -14.70
C ALA A 420 -0.55 -10.17 -15.40
N ALA A 421 0.50 -10.97 -15.55
CA ALA A 421 0.41 -12.32 -16.14
C ALA A 421 -0.49 -13.24 -15.32
N TRP A 422 -0.34 -13.26 -13.98
CA TRP A 422 -1.20 -14.08 -13.11
C TRP A 422 -2.66 -13.63 -13.19
N MET A 423 -2.90 -12.32 -13.26
CA MET A 423 -4.25 -11.78 -13.45
C MET A 423 -4.84 -12.25 -14.78
N GLN A 424 -4.09 -12.11 -15.88
CA GLN A 424 -4.52 -12.52 -17.21
C GLN A 424 -4.82 -14.02 -17.28
N ILE A 425 -3.89 -14.87 -16.83
CA ILE A 425 -4.07 -16.32 -16.81
C ILE A 425 -5.32 -16.73 -16.02
N THR A 426 -5.57 -16.07 -14.89
CA THR A 426 -6.75 -16.36 -14.09
C THR A 426 -8.04 -16.00 -14.82
N ILE A 427 -8.04 -14.87 -15.52
CA ILE A 427 -9.22 -14.42 -16.27
C ILE A 427 -9.51 -15.36 -17.42
N LEU A 428 -8.48 -15.77 -18.17
CA LEU A 428 -8.63 -16.77 -19.24
C LEU A 428 -9.22 -18.08 -18.71
N ARG A 429 -8.67 -18.61 -17.60
CA ARG A 429 -9.21 -19.83 -16.97
C ARG A 429 -10.65 -19.67 -16.44
N MET A 430 -11.03 -18.46 -16.00
CA MET A 430 -12.42 -18.19 -15.59
C MET A 430 -13.35 -18.15 -16.80
N HIS A 431 -12.93 -17.57 -17.92
CA HIS A 431 -13.70 -17.58 -19.17
C HIS A 431 -13.89 -18.99 -19.69
N GLU A 432 -12.83 -19.81 -19.74
CA GLU A 432 -12.93 -21.22 -20.15
C GLU A 432 -13.92 -22.03 -19.30
N LYS A 433 -14.00 -21.75 -17.99
CA LYS A 433 -14.90 -22.48 -17.08
C LYS A 433 -16.35 -22.02 -17.16
N HIS A 434 -16.62 -20.74 -17.39
CA HIS A 434 -17.96 -20.15 -17.30
C HIS A 434 -18.60 -19.89 -18.66
N ALA A 435 -17.83 -19.83 -19.73
CA ALA A 435 -18.30 -19.62 -21.08
C ALA A 435 -17.47 -20.45 -22.10
N PRO A 436 -17.47 -21.79 -21.99
CA PRO A 436 -16.68 -22.64 -22.89
C PRO A 436 -17.08 -22.51 -24.37
N GLN A 437 -18.29 -22.04 -24.63
CA GLN A 437 -18.79 -21.80 -26.01
C GLN A 437 -18.18 -20.56 -26.62
N LEU A 438 -17.98 -19.47 -25.85
CA LEU A 438 -17.37 -18.22 -26.34
C LEU A 438 -15.87 -18.35 -26.68
N SER A 439 -15.14 -19.28 -26.03
CA SER A 439 -13.73 -19.51 -26.36
C SER A 439 -13.57 -20.33 -27.66
N ARG A 440 -14.55 -21.19 -28.01
CA ARG A 440 -14.56 -21.91 -29.27
C ARG A 440 -14.91 -21.00 -30.46
N ASP A 441 -15.81 -20.03 -30.26
CA ASP A 441 -16.25 -19.13 -31.31
C ASP A 441 -15.17 -18.07 -31.68
N ILE A 442 -14.21 -17.80 -30.81
CA ILE A 442 -13.08 -16.86 -31.10
C ILE A 442 -11.99 -17.55 -31.95
N ASP A 443 -11.77 -18.85 -31.75
CA ASP A 443 -10.79 -19.63 -32.52
C ASP A 443 -11.36 -20.20 -33.82
N ASP A 444 -12.68 -20.30 -33.94
CA ASP A 444 -13.36 -20.76 -35.17
C ASP A 444 -13.65 -19.54 -36.07
N SER A 445 -12.62 -19.09 -36.78
CA SER A 445 -12.73 -18.10 -37.86
C SER A 445 -13.57 -18.56 -39.07
N ARG A 446 -14.37 -19.61 -38.90
CA ARG A 446 -15.29 -20.21 -39.84
C ARG A 446 -16.77 -20.00 -39.46
N LEU A 447 -17.12 -18.84 -38.95
CA LEU A 447 -18.54 -18.45 -38.98
C LEU A 447 -18.87 -18.06 -40.41
N SER A 448 -19.29 -19.05 -41.19
CA SER A 448 -19.98 -18.82 -42.47
C SER A 448 -21.21 -17.95 -42.21
N PRO A 449 -21.39 -16.85 -42.93
CA PRO A 449 -22.57 -15.98 -42.78
C PRO A 449 -23.79 -16.54 -43.53
N THR A 450 -24.03 -17.87 -43.46
CA THR A 450 -25.20 -18.50 -44.12
C THR A 450 -25.75 -19.61 -43.23
N ALA A 451 -26.41 -19.24 -42.16
CA ALA A 451 -27.52 -20.02 -41.64
C ALA A 451 -28.77 -19.16 -41.77
N THR A 452 -29.38 -19.14 -42.94
CA THR A 452 -30.77 -18.77 -43.11
C THR A 452 -31.63 -19.65 -42.18
N PRO A 453 -32.56 -19.08 -41.40
CA PRO A 453 -33.49 -19.85 -40.61
C PRO A 453 -34.29 -20.75 -41.52
N ASP A 454 -34.31 -22.05 -41.20
CA ASP A 454 -35.13 -23.04 -41.86
C ASP A 454 -36.62 -22.64 -41.69
N PRO A 455 -37.36 -22.29 -42.78
CA PRO A 455 -38.75 -21.91 -42.68
C PRO A 455 -39.70 -23.07 -42.39
N ALA A 456 -39.19 -24.30 -42.19
CA ALA A 456 -40.00 -25.50 -42.00
C ALA A 456 -40.39 -25.83 -40.56
N ALA A 457 -39.94 -25.03 -39.56
CA ALA A 457 -40.24 -25.35 -38.16
C ALA A 457 -41.49 -24.63 -37.59
N SER A 458 -42.32 -23.96 -38.39
CA SER A 458 -43.51 -23.22 -37.93
C SER A 458 -44.86 -23.73 -38.42
N THR A 459 -45.00 -25.05 -38.63
CA THR A 459 -46.34 -25.65 -38.90
C THR A 459 -46.43 -26.97 -38.18
N HIS A 460 -46.95 -26.97 -36.97
CA HIS A 460 -47.74 -28.01 -36.29
C HIS A 460 -47.78 -27.66 -34.80
N ASP A 461 -48.82 -27.00 -34.35
CA ASP A 461 -49.91 -27.63 -33.64
C ASP A 461 -50.94 -26.58 -33.16
N THR A 462 -52.00 -26.44 -33.94
CA THR A 462 -53.25 -25.85 -33.47
C THR A 462 -54.37 -26.78 -33.89
N THR A 463 -54.71 -27.79 -33.05
CA THR A 463 -56.07 -28.36 -32.98
C THR A 463 -56.18 -29.24 -31.76
N GLY A 464 -57.17 -28.98 -30.92
CA GLY A 464 -57.59 -29.93 -29.88
C GLY A 464 -58.05 -29.31 -28.58
N ALA A 465 -58.97 -28.35 -28.63
CA ALA A 465 -59.83 -28.04 -27.47
C ALA A 465 -61.23 -28.55 -27.80
N ARG A 466 -61.71 -29.50 -26.99
CA ARG A 466 -63.13 -29.71 -26.58
C ARG A 466 -63.36 -31.13 -26.10
N ALA A 467 -63.46 -31.32 -24.82
CA ALA A 467 -64.62 -31.94 -24.10
C ALA A 467 -64.29 -31.92 -22.61
#